data_5147cf627810caa8bde62f17b9b7beeb
#
_entry.id   5147cf627810caa8bde62f17b9b7beeb
#
_cell.length_a   1.000
_cell.length_b   1.000
_cell.length_c   1.000
_cell.angle_alpha   90.00
_cell.angle_beta   90.00
_cell.angle_gamma   90.00
#
_symmetry.space_group_name_H-M   'P 1'
#
loop_
_entity.id
_entity.type
_entity.pdbx_description
1 polymer ?
#
loop_
_entity_poly.entity_id
_entity_poly.type
_entity_poly.pdbx_seq_one_letter_code
_entity_poly.pdbx_strand_id
1 'polypeptide(L)'
;MRAIVGFVACLVMCTQVWALSLSDLSDKDAGGGLKEALTQGASKAVDLLGKQDGFLKNAKVKIPMPDGLRQAEKLMRTFGMKKQADELITAMNRAAEAAVPEAKELLVGAVKEMSVDDAKKILTGGDTSGTEYFKGKTSAQLRERFKPIVQKAMDKVGLAKTYEKFASKGAKYGVISKEDADLDNYVTEKALDGLFTMVAEEEKAIRKNPVGAAGSLAKKVFGALR
;
A
#
# COMPACT_ATOMS: atom_id res chain seq x y z
N MET A 1 -64.15 -47.95 2.19
CA MET A 1 -62.70 -47.65 2.04
C MET A 1 -62.56 -46.14 1.88
N ARG A 2 -62.12 -45.50 2.97
CA ARG A 2 -61.97 -44.03 3.05
C ARG A 2 -60.49 -43.68 2.84
N ALA A 3 -60.18 -42.96 1.75
CA ALA A 3 -58.83 -42.47 1.47
C ALA A 3 -58.68 -41.08 2.14
N ILE A 4 -57.74 -40.99 3.06
CA ILE A 4 -57.29 -39.73 3.71
C ILE A 4 -56.21 -39.13 2.87
N VAL A 5 -56.50 -37.97 2.21
CA VAL A 5 -55.49 -37.16 1.52
C VAL A 5 -54.85 -36.20 2.52
N GLY A 6 -53.63 -36.49 2.91
CA GLY A 6 -52.84 -35.61 3.76
C GLY A 6 -52.24 -34.44 2.96
N PHE A 7 -52.65 -33.21 3.28
CA PHE A 7 -52.13 -31.97 2.71
C PHE A 7 -50.89 -31.55 3.51
N VAL A 8 -49.70 -31.77 2.97
CA VAL A 8 -48.43 -31.26 3.57
C VAL A 8 -48.23 -29.83 3.08
N ALA A 9 -48.53 -28.88 3.94
CA ALA A 9 -48.21 -27.46 3.69
C ALA A 9 -46.71 -27.23 4.00
N CYS A 10 -45.91 -27.11 2.93
CA CYS A 10 -44.52 -26.70 3.03
C CYS A 10 -44.44 -25.21 3.31
N LEU A 11 -44.18 -24.85 4.59
CA LEU A 11 -43.96 -23.46 5.00
C LEU A 11 -42.55 -23.04 4.51
N VAL A 12 -42.47 -22.36 3.37
CA VAL A 12 -41.26 -21.73 2.88
C VAL A 12 -41.05 -20.45 3.73
N MET A 13 -40.25 -20.53 4.78
CA MET A 13 -39.76 -19.36 5.49
C MET A 13 -38.78 -18.60 4.58
N CYS A 14 -39.30 -17.61 3.84
CA CYS A 14 -38.46 -16.58 3.22
C CYS A 14 -37.79 -15.77 4.35
N THR A 15 -36.56 -16.09 4.67
CA THR A 15 -35.70 -15.20 5.45
C THR A 15 -35.37 -13.99 4.57
N GLN A 16 -36.10 -12.90 4.77
CA GLN A 16 -35.76 -11.61 4.17
C GLN A 16 -34.45 -11.14 4.79
N VAL A 17 -33.37 -11.30 4.04
CA VAL A 17 -32.10 -10.64 4.35
C VAL A 17 -32.30 -9.16 4.06
N TRP A 18 -32.55 -8.38 5.11
CA TRP A 18 -32.60 -6.92 5.01
C TRP A 18 -31.18 -6.44 4.65
N ALA A 19 -31.01 -6.02 3.42
CA ALA A 19 -29.81 -5.29 3.02
C ALA A 19 -29.86 -3.93 3.72
N LEU A 20 -29.03 -3.72 4.72
CA LEU A 20 -28.83 -2.41 5.35
C LEU A 20 -28.28 -1.46 4.27
N SER A 21 -28.94 -0.33 4.07
CA SER A 21 -28.44 0.72 3.18
C SER A 21 -27.53 1.66 3.97
N LEU A 22 -26.65 2.40 3.28
CA LEU A 22 -25.78 3.39 3.91
C LEU A 22 -26.57 4.48 4.66
N SER A 23 -27.80 4.77 4.20
CA SER A 23 -28.73 5.72 4.84
C SER A 23 -29.25 5.23 6.19
N ASP A 24 -29.19 3.93 6.48
CA ASP A 24 -29.64 3.34 7.73
C ASP A 24 -28.55 3.36 8.83
N LEU A 25 -27.31 3.78 8.45
CA LEU A 25 -26.20 3.93 9.37
C LEU A 25 -26.11 5.36 9.88
N SER A 26 -25.87 5.52 11.18
CA SER A 26 -25.52 6.83 11.70
C SER A 26 -24.18 7.30 11.12
N ASP A 27 -24.00 8.61 10.92
CA ASP A 27 -22.72 9.21 10.50
C ASP A 27 -21.55 8.75 11.39
N LYS A 28 -21.82 8.51 12.67
CA LYS A 28 -20.85 8.01 13.64
C LYS A 28 -20.44 6.56 13.37
N ASP A 29 -21.40 5.69 13.06
CA ASP A 29 -21.13 4.29 12.77
C ASP A 29 -20.42 4.15 11.43
N ALA A 30 -20.87 4.89 10.40
CA ALA A 30 -20.26 4.91 9.08
C ALA A 30 -18.81 5.40 9.16
N GLY A 31 -18.56 6.52 9.85
CA GLY A 31 -17.21 7.04 10.06
C GLY A 31 -16.33 6.11 10.90
N GLY A 32 -16.90 5.51 11.96
CA GLY A 32 -16.19 4.54 12.81
C GLY A 32 -15.74 3.30 12.05
N GLY A 33 -16.63 2.69 11.26
CA GLY A 33 -16.33 1.51 10.47
C GLY A 33 -15.29 1.78 9.35
N LEU A 34 -15.37 2.96 8.72
CA LEU A 34 -14.35 3.37 7.77
C LEU A 34 -12.97 3.53 8.44
N LYS A 35 -12.91 4.24 9.58
CA LYS A 35 -11.67 4.43 10.34
C LYS A 35 -11.04 3.09 10.74
N GLU A 36 -11.85 2.16 11.20
CA GLU A 36 -11.42 0.82 11.55
C GLU A 36 -10.82 0.10 10.33
N ALA A 37 -11.53 0.09 9.21
CA ALA A 37 -11.08 -0.55 7.97
C ALA A 37 -9.78 0.05 7.43
N LEU A 38 -9.67 1.38 7.37
CA LEU A 38 -8.48 2.07 6.90
C LEU A 38 -7.27 1.84 7.82
N THR A 39 -7.49 1.84 9.15
CA THR A 39 -6.42 1.52 10.11
C THR A 39 -5.90 0.10 9.93
N GLN A 40 -6.78 -0.85 9.72
CA GLN A 40 -6.39 -2.26 9.52
C GLN A 40 -5.72 -2.47 8.17
N GLY A 41 -6.29 -1.92 7.09
CA GLY A 41 -5.71 -2.02 5.75
C GLY A 41 -4.31 -1.40 5.68
N ALA A 42 -4.15 -0.18 6.25
CA ALA A 42 -2.86 0.48 6.32
C ALA A 42 -1.85 -0.30 7.17
N SER A 43 -2.25 -0.78 8.36
CA SER A 43 -1.38 -1.58 9.23
C SER A 43 -0.94 -2.86 8.54
N LYS A 44 -1.85 -3.56 7.88
CA LYS A 44 -1.55 -4.80 7.14
C LYS A 44 -0.59 -4.53 5.99
N ALA A 45 -0.77 -3.46 5.22
CA ALA A 45 0.15 -3.09 4.14
C ALA A 45 1.56 -2.81 4.69
N VAL A 46 1.67 -2.05 5.78
CA VAL A 46 2.96 -1.79 6.46
C VAL A 46 3.61 -3.08 6.95
N ASP A 47 2.86 -3.94 7.62
CA ASP A 47 3.37 -5.20 8.18
C ASP A 47 3.79 -6.19 7.07
N LEU A 48 3.14 -6.15 5.90
CA LEU A 48 3.52 -6.95 4.73
C LEU A 48 4.80 -6.44 4.07
N LEU A 49 4.96 -5.12 3.97
CA LEU A 49 6.09 -4.50 3.28
C LEU A 49 7.32 -4.36 4.17
N GLY A 50 7.14 -4.12 5.48
CA GLY A 50 8.23 -3.93 6.44
C GLY A 50 8.99 -5.19 6.83
N LYS A 51 8.53 -6.37 6.42
CA LYS A 51 9.24 -7.63 6.64
C LYS A 51 10.25 -7.92 5.53
N GLN A 52 11.17 -8.83 5.81
CA GLN A 52 12.12 -9.32 4.81
C GLN A 52 11.38 -9.87 3.58
N ASP A 53 11.83 -9.47 2.40
CA ASP A 53 11.25 -9.83 1.10
C ASP A 53 9.88 -9.18 0.80
N GLY A 54 9.43 -8.24 1.64
CA GLY A 54 8.18 -7.50 1.44
C GLY A 54 8.18 -6.64 0.17
N PHE A 55 9.34 -6.10 -0.20
CA PHE A 55 9.58 -5.45 -1.50
C PHE A 55 10.30 -6.39 -2.47
N LEU A 56 11.44 -6.97 -2.06
CA LEU A 56 12.34 -7.69 -2.96
C LEU A 56 11.66 -8.85 -3.72
N LYS A 57 10.81 -9.61 -3.05
CA LYS A 57 10.08 -10.74 -3.66
C LYS A 57 8.62 -10.44 -3.99
N ASN A 58 8.20 -9.20 -3.86
CA ASN A 58 6.85 -8.78 -4.22
C ASN A 58 6.84 -8.12 -5.60
N ALA A 59 6.34 -8.82 -6.60
CA ALA A 59 6.32 -8.35 -7.98
C ALA A 59 5.57 -7.02 -8.20
N LYS A 60 4.63 -6.65 -7.30
CA LYS A 60 3.85 -5.42 -7.41
C LYS A 60 4.63 -4.16 -7.02
N VAL A 61 5.61 -4.30 -6.12
CA VAL A 61 6.30 -3.15 -5.49
C VAL A 61 7.81 -3.27 -5.50
N LYS A 62 8.36 -4.37 -6.05
CA LYS A 62 9.81 -4.55 -6.16
C LYS A 62 10.44 -3.34 -6.85
N ILE A 63 11.44 -2.75 -6.22
CA ILE A 63 12.19 -1.61 -6.73
C ILE A 63 13.23 -2.13 -7.73
N PRO A 64 13.07 -1.83 -9.02
CA PRO A 64 14.06 -2.16 -10.04
C PRO A 64 15.22 -1.16 -10.04
N MET A 65 16.22 -1.41 -10.87
CA MET A 65 17.21 -0.39 -11.19
C MET A 65 16.54 0.82 -11.85
N PRO A 66 16.94 2.08 -11.55
CA PRO A 66 16.45 3.27 -12.23
C PRO A 66 16.59 3.15 -13.76
N ASP A 67 15.69 3.79 -14.51
CA ASP A 67 15.64 3.65 -15.97
C ASP A 67 16.94 4.12 -16.66
N GLY A 68 17.53 5.21 -16.20
CA GLY A 68 18.83 5.70 -16.67
C GLY A 68 19.98 4.71 -16.46
N LEU A 69 19.78 3.67 -15.64
CA LEU A 69 20.79 2.64 -15.33
C LEU A 69 20.55 1.31 -16.00
N ARG A 70 19.43 1.10 -16.64
CA ARG A 70 19.12 -0.21 -17.25
C ARG A 70 20.14 -0.64 -18.28
N GLN A 71 20.74 0.32 -19.02
CA GLN A 71 21.80 0.01 -19.96
C GLN A 71 23.08 -0.40 -19.22
N ALA A 72 23.45 0.33 -18.16
CA ALA A 72 24.59 -0.01 -17.32
C ALA A 72 24.40 -1.39 -16.66
N GLU A 73 23.21 -1.68 -16.14
CA GLU A 73 22.86 -2.99 -15.59
C GLU A 73 23.07 -4.12 -16.63
N LYS A 74 22.57 -3.93 -17.87
CA LYS A 74 22.75 -4.91 -18.94
C LYS A 74 24.24 -5.15 -19.24
N LEU A 75 25.03 -4.09 -19.32
CA LEU A 75 26.48 -4.19 -19.53
C LEU A 75 27.16 -4.91 -18.36
N MET A 76 26.84 -4.54 -17.12
CA MET A 76 27.37 -5.23 -15.93
C MET A 76 27.09 -6.74 -15.99
N ARG A 77 25.84 -7.12 -16.34
CA ARG A 77 25.47 -8.55 -16.48
C ARG A 77 26.24 -9.25 -17.59
N THR A 78 26.47 -8.57 -18.72
CA THR A 78 27.22 -9.10 -19.87
C THR A 78 28.70 -9.29 -19.53
N PHE A 79 29.30 -8.39 -18.75
CA PHE A 79 30.71 -8.45 -18.35
C PHE A 79 30.94 -9.24 -17.03
N GLY A 80 30.01 -10.10 -16.65
CA GLY A 80 30.15 -10.98 -15.47
C GLY A 80 29.95 -10.31 -14.11
N MET A 81 29.53 -9.04 -14.07
CA MET A 81 29.23 -8.29 -12.84
C MET A 81 27.78 -8.44 -12.38
N LYS A 82 27.13 -9.56 -12.71
CA LYS A 82 25.74 -9.84 -12.35
C LYS A 82 25.51 -9.75 -10.84
N LYS A 83 26.45 -10.28 -10.06
CA LYS A 83 26.36 -10.29 -8.60
C LYS A 83 26.23 -8.87 -8.03
N GLN A 84 27.04 -7.94 -8.54
CA GLN A 84 27.04 -6.54 -8.07
C GLN A 84 25.71 -5.83 -8.42
N ALA A 85 25.16 -6.07 -9.60
CA ALA A 85 23.86 -5.53 -9.99
C ALA A 85 22.74 -6.08 -9.08
N ASP A 86 22.76 -7.38 -8.80
CA ASP A 86 21.76 -8.02 -7.92
C ASP A 86 21.91 -7.55 -6.45
N GLU A 87 23.12 -7.30 -5.97
CA GLU A 87 23.40 -6.72 -4.65
C GLU A 87 22.82 -5.32 -4.51
N LEU A 88 22.97 -4.46 -5.53
CA LEU A 88 22.39 -3.11 -5.51
C LEU A 88 20.86 -3.15 -5.50
N ILE A 89 20.24 -3.96 -6.37
CA ILE A 89 18.78 -4.13 -6.37
C ILE A 89 18.29 -4.66 -5.02
N THR A 90 19.01 -5.61 -4.45
CA THR A 90 18.68 -6.15 -3.12
C THR A 90 18.76 -5.07 -2.05
N ALA A 91 19.81 -4.26 -2.06
CA ALA A 91 20.01 -3.19 -1.07
C ALA A 91 18.91 -2.13 -1.16
N MET A 92 18.53 -1.69 -2.36
CA MET A 92 17.43 -0.74 -2.56
C MET A 92 16.12 -1.26 -1.94
N ASN A 93 15.79 -2.52 -2.20
CA ASN A 93 14.59 -3.13 -1.65
C ASN A 93 14.64 -3.31 -0.14
N ARG A 94 15.81 -3.70 0.43
CA ARG A 94 16.01 -3.78 1.88
C ARG A 94 15.93 -2.41 2.57
N ALA A 95 16.39 -1.36 1.91
CA ALA A 95 16.25 0.01 2.42
C ALA A 95 14.77 0.42 2.51
N ALA A 96 13.97 0.11 1.49
CA ALA A 96 12.52 0.35 1.50
C ALA A 96 11.82 -0.46 2.60
N GLU A 97 12.14 -1.75 2.74
CA GLU A 97 11.60 -2.62 3.79
C GLU A 97 11.91 -2.09 5.20
N ALA A 98 13.10 -1.52 5.39
CA ALA A 98 13.50 -0.92 6.66
C ALA A 98 12.80 0.41 6.95
N ALA A 99 12.44 1.19 5.92
CA ALA A 99 11.81 2.49 6.08
C ALA A 99 10.30 2.42 6.32
N VAL A 100 9.60 1.49 5.67
CA VAL A 100 8.12 1.42 5.67
C VAL A 100 7.49 1.29 7.06
N PRO A 101 8.07 0.61 8.08
CA PRO A 101 7.49 0.57 9.42
C PRO A 101 7.20 1.94 10.04
N GLU A 102 7.96 2.99 9.68
CA GLU A 102 7.74 4.37 10.13
C GLU A 102 6.41 4.96 9.65
N ALA A 103 5.82 4.38 8.63
CA ALA A 103 4.53 4.83 8.11
C ALA A 103 3.36 4.52 9.05
N LYS A 104 3.46 3.50 9.89
CA LYS A 104 2.33 3.01 10.69
C LYS A 104 1.72 4.10 11.57
N GLU A 105 2.56 4.81 12.29
CA GLU A 105 2.12 5.88 13.18
C GLU A 105 1.45 7.02 12.43
N LEU A 106 2.05 7.48 11.31
CA LEU A 106 1.50 8.57 10.50
C LEU A 106 0.17 8.22 9.86
N LEU A 107 0.03 7.01 9.31
CA LEU A 107 -1.22 6.55 8.71
C LEU A 107 -2.34 6.42 9.76
N VAL A 108 -2.04 5.83 10.91
CA VAL A 108 -3.00 5.74 12.03
C VAL A 108 -3.36 7.12 12.56
N GLY A 109 -2.40 8.05 12.66
CA GLY A 109 -2.63 9.45 13.02
C GLY A 109 -3.60 10.14 12.05
N ALA A 110 -3.36 10.01 10.75
CA ALA A 110 -4.23 10.58 9.72
C ALA A 110 -5.68 10.05 9.82
N VAL A 111 -5.87 8.77 10.16
CA VAL A 111 -7.21 8.21 10.39
C VAL A 111 -7.88 8.82 11.63
N LYS A 112 -7.13 9.04 12.72
CA LYS A 112 -7.68 9.67 13.93
C LYS A 112 -8.16 11.08 13.66
N GLU A 113 -7.42 11.86 12.88
CA GLU A 113 -7.70 13.24 12.52
C GLU A 113 -8.78 13.39 11.42
N MET A 114 -9.20 12.29 10.81
CA MET A 114 -10.21 12.30 9.74
C MET A 114 -11.53 12.90 10.23
N SER A 115 -12.02 13.92 9.52
CA SER A 115 -13.31 14.55 9.75
C SER A 115 -14.48 13.67 9.26
N VAL A 116 -15.70 14.02 9.65
CA VAL A 116 -16.91 13.37 9.13
C VAL A 116 -17.06 13.57 7.63
N ASP A 117 -16.72 14.76 7.14
CA ASP A 117 -16.80 15.10 5.72
C ASP A 117 -15.75 14.32 4.90
N ASP A 118 -14.53 14.15 5.43
CA ASP A 118 -13.53 13.27 4.82
C ASP A 118 -14.06 11.83 4.72
N ALA A 119 -14.64 11.33 5.80
CA ALA A 119 -15.20 9.99 5.83
C ALA A 119 -16.31 9.80 4.80
N LYS A 120 -17.23 10.76 4.66
CA LYS A 120 -18.28 10.73 3.64
C LYS A 120 -17.71 10.71 2.23
N LYS A 121 -16.74 11.58 1.93
CA LYS A 121 -16.05 11.62 0.62
C LYS A 121 -15.36 10.30 0.28
N ILE A 122 -14.73 9.66 1.26
CA ILE A 122 -14.06 8.37 1.06
C ILE A 122 -15.08 7.25 0.84
N LEU A 123 -16.17 7.20 1.60
CA LEU A 123 -17.21 6.17 1.48
C LEU A 123 -17.92 6.24 0.13
N THR A 124 -18.24 7.45 -0.34
CA THR A 124 -18.93 7.68 -1.62
C THR A 124 -17.99 7.76 -2.83
N GLY A 125 -16.69 7.77 -2.59
CA GLY A 125 -15.66 7.85 -3.62
C GLY A 125 -15.32 6.51 -4.25
N GLY A 126 -14.29 6.51 -5.11
CA GLY A 126 -13.81 5.32 -5.81
C GLY A 126 -13.09 4.33 -4.91
N ASP A 127 -12.63 3.24 -5.52
CA ASP A 127 -12.02 2.08 -4.84
C ASP A 127 -10.75 2.38 -4.04
N THR A 128 -10.12 3.55 -4.25
CA THR A 128 -8.86 3.98 -3.63
C THR A 128 -8.96 5.33 -2.94
N SER A 129 -10.18 5.82 -2.66
CA SER A 129 -10.39 7.15 -2.07
C SER A 129 -9.74 7.32 -0.69
N GLY A 130 -9.69 6.26 0.12
CA GLY A 130 -8.98 6.24 1.39
C GLY A 130 -7.46 6.32 1.19
N THR A 131 -6.94 5.64 0.19
CA THR A 131 -5.51 5.71 -0.18
C THR A 131 -5.13 7.11 -0.65
N GLU A 132 -5.95 7.76 -1.46
CA GLU A 132 -5.70 9.15 -1.89
C GLU A 132 -5.75 10.14 -0.72
N TYR A 133 -6.66 9.92 0.23
CA TYR A 133 -6.66 10.66 1.49
C TYR A 133 -5.33 10.51 2.25
N PHE A 134 -4.83 9.28 2.41
CA PHE A 134 -3.53 9.04 3.03
C PHE A 134 -2.39 9.73 2.29
N LYS A 135 -2.34 9.63 0.96
CA LYS A 135 -1.32 10.30 0.15
C LYS A 135 -1.31 11.81 0.42
N GLY A 136 -2.47 12.45 0.36
CA GLY A 136 -2.59 13.90 0.58
C GLY A 136 -2.15 14.33 1.98
N LYS A 137 -2.42 13.52 3.00
CA LYS A 137 -2.13 13.86 4.41
C LYS A 137 -0.72 13.50 4.87
N THR A 138 -0.10 12.46 4.30
CA THR A 138 1.09 11.87 4.92
C THR A 138 2.33 11.84 4.03
N SER A 139 2.23 12.01 2.70
CA SER A 139 3.38 11.83 1.79
C SER A 139 4.59 12.68 2.15
N ALA A 140 4.40 13.96 2.51
CA ALA A 140 5.51 14.85 2.85
C ALA A 140 6.26 14.36 4.11
N GLN A 141 5.51 14.06 5.17
CA GLN A 141 6.08 13.58 6.43
C GLN A 141 6.71 12.19 6.29
N LEU A 142 6.10 11.31 5.48
CA LEU A 142 6.66 9.99 5.19
C LEU A 142 7.99 10.11 4.45
N ARG A 143 8.10 11.01 3.46
CA ARG A 143 9.35 11.28 2.74
C ARG A 143 10.45 11.70 3.71
N GLU A 144 10.15 12.62 4.61
CA GLU A 144 11.10 13.10 5.63
C GLU A 144 11.56 11.98 6.57
N ARG A 145 10.65 11.08 6.98
CA ARG A 145 10.99 9.94 7.86
C ARG A 145 11.74 8.82 7.12
N PHE A 146 11.37 8.53 5.87
CA PHE A 146 11.98 7.43 5.12
C PHE A 146 13.40 7.76 4.66
N LYS A 147 13.64 8.98 4.20
CA LYS A 147 14.92 9.38 3.61
C LYS A 147 16.15 9.05 4.48
N PRO A 148 16.22 9.40 5.77
CA PRO A 148 17.39 9.10 6.58
C PRO A 148 17.61 7.58 6.79
N ILE A 149 16.53 6.79 6.80
CA ILE A 149 16.61 5.33 6.95
C ILE A 149 17.15 4.71 5.68
N VAL A 150 16.63 5.15 4.53
CA VAL A 150 17.10 4.74 3.20
C VAL A 150 18.58 5.08 3.04
N GLN A 151 18.99 6.31 3.33
CA GLN A 151 20.39 6.75 3.28
C GLN A 151 21.30 5.84 4.12
N LYS A 152 20.95 5.64 5.40
CA LYS A 152 21.72 4.76 6.29
C LYS A 152 21.83 3.33 5.79
N ALA A 153 20.80 2.82 5.13
CA ALA A 153 20.81 1.48 4.54
C ALA A 153 21.69 1.42 3.28
N MET A 154 21.56 2.42 2.40
CA MET A 154 22.32 2.50 1.14
C MET A 154 23.81 2.79 1.38
N ASP A 155 24.17 3.59 2.40
CA ASP A 155 25.56 3.87 2.78
C ASP A 155 26.40 2.63 3.09
N LYS A 156 25.78 1.55 3.50
CA LYS A 156 26.43 0.28 3.80
C LYS A 156 26.84 -0.49 2.53
N VAL A 157 26.34 -0.05 1.37
CA VAL A 157 26.56 -0.72 0.11
C VAL A 157 27.61 0.04 -0.71
N GLY A 158 28.84 -0.50 -0.76
CA GLY A 158 29.97 0.15 -1.44
C GLY A 158 29.68 0.48 -2.92
N LEU A 159 28.84 -0.32 -3.57
CA LEU A 159 28.44 -0.08 -4.97
C LEU A 159 27.51 1.13 -5.10
N ALA A 160 26.66 1.42 -4.10
CA ALA A 160 25.81 2.62 -4.12
C ALA A 160 26.65 3.90 -4.18
N LYS A 161 27.68 4.01 -3.35
CA LYS A 161 28.62 5.15 -3.35
C LYS A 161 29.40 5.28 -4.65
N THR A 162 29.83 4.17 -5.22
CA THR A 162 30.50 4.15 -6.51
C THR A 162 29.56 4.60 -7.62
N TYR A 163 28.31 4.12 -7.57
CA TYR A 163 27.28 4.53 -8.50
C TYR A 163 27.03 6.05 -8.44
N GLU A 164 26.75 6.60 -7.27
CA GLU A 164 26.48 8.04 -7.09
C GLU A 164 27.57 8.93 -7.69
N LYS A 165 28.83 8.52 -7.55
CA LYS A 165 29.97 9.25 -8.16
C LYS A 165 29.91 9.25 -9.69
N PHE A 166 29.55 8.11 -10.31
CA PHE A 166 29.43 8.03 -11.78
C PHE A 166 28.14 8.70 -12.28
N ALA A 167 27.02 8.51 -11.59
CA ALA A 167 25.75 9.07 -11.96
C ALA A 167 25.74 10.60 -11.82
N SER A 168 26.36 11.15 -10.78
CA SER A 168 26.53 12.61 -10.61
C SER A 168 27.35 13.23 -11.77
N LYS A 169 28.38 12.53 -12.25
CA LYS A 169 29.12 12.96 -13.44
C LYS A 169 28.22 12.87 -14.70
N GLY A 170 27.52 11.74 -14.88
CA GLY A 170 26.59 11.57 -15.99
C GLY A 170 25.49 12.63 -16.02
N ALA A 171 24.92 12.98 -14.86
CA ALA A 171 23.94 14.03 -14.73
C ALA A 171 24.52 15.42 -15.10
N LYS A 172 25.76 15.71 -14.70
CA LYS A 172 26.45 16.97 -15.08
C LYS A 172 26.61 17.13 -16.59
N TYR A 173 26.76 16.01 -17.32
CA TYR A 173 26.86 16.00 -18.78
C TYR A 173 25.53 15.71 -19.49
N GLY A 174 24.40 15.66 -18.76
CA GLY A 174 23.08 15.43 -19.36
C GLY A 174 22.82 14.00 -19.87
N VAL A 175 23.66 13.04 -19.48
CA VAL A 175 23.54 11.62 -19.89
C VAL A 175 22.59 10.85 -18.98
N ILE A 176 22.44 11.26 -17.73
CA ILE A 176 21.56 10.69 -16.72
C ILE A 176 20.73 11.82 -16.14
N SER A 177 19.45 11.57 -15.80
CA SER A 177 18.64 12.56 -15.10
C SER A 177 19.19 12.81 -13.68
N LYS A 178 18.92 13.98 -13.10
CA LYS A 178 19.32 14.27 -11.70
C LYS A 178 18.60 13.36 -10.73
N GLU A 179 17.37 13.02 -11.03
CA GLU A 179 16.50 12.14 -10.27
C GLU A 179 17.06 10.70 -10.23
N ASP A 180 17.52 10.20 -11.37
CA ASP A 180 18.15 8.88 -11.46
C ASP A 180 19.54 8.85 -10.82
N ALA A 181 20.22 9.99 -10.71
CA ALA A 181 21.53 10.10 -10.08
C ALA A 181 21.47 10.04 -8.54
N ASP A 182 20.34 10.39 -7.92
CA ASP A 182 20.10 10.34 -6.48
C ASP A 182 19.35 9.05 -6.11
N LEU A 183 20.11 7.97 -5.86
CA LEU A 183 19.53 6.67 -5.48
C LEU A 183 18.72 6.72 -4.19
N ASP A 184 19.13 7.53 -3.23
CA ASP A 184 18.43 7.64 -1.95
C ASP A 184 17.04 8.22 -2.15
N ASN A 185 16.96 9.27 -2.98
CA ASN A 185 15.67 9.85 -3.33
C ASN A 185 14.82 8.88 -4.17
N TYR A 186 15.43 8.23 -5.17
CA TYR A 186 14.74 7.23 -5.98
C TYR A 186 14.13 6.11 -5.12
N VAL A 187 14.91 5.53 -4.20
CA VAL A 187 14.44 4.46 -3.31
C VAL A 187 13.36 4.98 -2.35
N THR A 188 13.52 6.21 -1.84
CA THR A 188 12.51 6.84 -0.97
C THR A 188 11.18 6.99 -1.69
N GLU A 189 11.16 7.55 -2.90
CA GLU A 189 9.94 7.69 -3.68
C GLU A 189 9.33 6.35 -4.06
N LYS A 190 10.14 5.36 -4.45
CA LYS A 190 9.66 4.01 -4.75
C LYS A 190 9.12 3.28 -3.52
N ALA A 191 9.67 3.53 -2.34
CA ALA A 191 9.15 2.98 -1.09
C ALA A 191 7.76 3.56 -0.75
N LEU A 192 7.57 4.86 -0.98
CA LEU A 192 6.25 5.53 -0.84
C LEU A 192 5.25 5.00 -1.87
N ASP A 193 5.64 4.92 -3.14
CA ASP A 193 4.80 4.36 -4.21
C ASP A 193 4.35 2.93 -3.86
N GLY A 194 5.28 2.10 -3.40
CA GLY A 194 5.01 0.73 -2.99
C GLY A 194 4.07 0.65 -1.80
N LEU A 195 4.27 1.50 -0.79
CA LEU A 195 3.39 1.59 0.38
C LEU A 195 1.96 1.90 -0.04
N PHE A 196 1.75 2.98 -0.80
CA PHE A 196 0.41 3.38 -1.21
C PHE A 196 -0.22 2.40 -2.21
N THR A 197 0.58 1.71 -3.03
CA THR A 197 0.09 0.62 -3.87
C THR A 197 -0.50 -0.51 -3.02
N MET A 198 0.19 -0.93 -1.97
CA MET A 198 -0.31 -1.99 -1.10
C MET A 198 -1.48 -1.54 -0.22
N VAL A 199 -1.49 -0.28 0.24
CA VAL A 199 -2.66 0.28 0.94
C VAL A 199 -3.89 0.28 0.02
N ALA A 200 -3.74 0.68 -1.25
CA ALA A 200 -4.82 0.63 -2.23
C ALA A 200 -5.34 -0.79 -2.50
N GLU A 201 -4.45 -1.78 -2.55
CA GLU A 201 -4.84 -3.19 -2.71
C GLU A 201 -5.64 -3.69 -1.50
N GLU A 202 -5.24 -3.33 -0.27
CA GLU A 202 -5.99 -3.68 0.94
C GLU A 202 -7.35 -2.95 0.99
N GLU A 203 -7.41 -1.67 0.60
CA GLU A 203 -8.67 -0.93 0.49
C GLU A 203 -9.63 -1.59 -0.50
N LYS A 204 -9.17 -1.91 -1.72
CA LYS A 204 -9.97 -2.64 -2.73
C LYS A 204 -10.44 -3.99 -2.22
N ALA A 205 -9.57 -4.73 -1.51
CA ALA A 205 -9.92 -6.03 -0.96
C ALA A 205 -11.05 -5.91 0.08
N ILE A 206 -11.00 -4.91 0.97
CA ILE A 206 -12.04 -4.63 1.96
C ILE A 206 -13.35 -4.22 1.29
N ARG A 207 -13.30 -3.33 0.29
CA ARG A 207 -14.49 -2.90 -0.47
C ARG A 207 -15.15 -4.07 -1.22
N LYS A 208 -14.32 -4.94 -1.82
CA LYS A 208 -14.80 -6.12 -2.55
C LYS A 208 -15.34 -7.24 -1.64
N ASN A 209 -14.75 -7.43 -0.46
CA ASN A 209 -15.16 -8.47 0.48
C ASN A 209 -15.19 -7.95 1.94
N PRO A 210 -16.23 -7.20 2.31
CA PRO A 210 -16.36 -6.65 3.65
C PRO A 210 -16.44 -7.73 4.75
N VAL A 211 -16.93 -8.92 4.43
CA VAL A 211 -17.02 -10.05 5.38
C VAL A 211 -15.63 -10.50 5.84
N GLY A 212 -14.62 -10.39 4.96
CA GLY A 212 -13.22 -10.63 5.26
C GLY A 212 -12.56 -9.49 6.03
N ALA A 213 -13.19 -8.30 6.14
CA ALA A 213 -12.69 -7.21 6.95
C ALA A 213 -12.73 -7.60 8.43
N ALA A 214 -11.67 -7.27 9.17
CA ALA A 214 -11.49 -7.79 10.52
C ALA A 214 -12.50 -7.24 11.53
N GLY A 215 -12.99 -6.01 11.38
CA GLY A 215 -13.89 -5.36 12.33
C GLY A 215 -15.37 -5.55 12.02
N SER A 216 -16.18 -5.62 13.06
CA SER A 216 -17.64 -5.76 12.92
C SER A 216 -18.29 -4.52 12.31
N LEU A 217 -17.77 -3.35 12.64
CA LEU A 217 -18.28 -2.06 12.17
C LEU A 217 -17.89 -1.81 10.72
N ALA A 218 -16.64 -2.14 10.35
CA ALA A 218 -16.18 -2.11 8.97
C ALA A 218 -17.01 -3.03 8.07
N LYS A 219 -17.32 -4.27 8.52
CA LYS A 219 -18.20 -5.20 7.80
C LYS A 219 -19.59 -4.61 7.55
N LYS A 220 -20.17 -3.95 8.55
CA LYS A 220 -21.49 -3.32 8.47
C LYS A 220 -21.49 -2.18 7.45
N VAL A 221 -20.48 -1.32 7.50
CA VAL A 221 -20.38 -0.14 6.62
C VAL A 221 -20.13 -0.55 5.16
N PHE A 222 -19.12 -1.35 4.90
CA PHE A 222 -18.80 -1.76 3.51
C PHE A 222 -19.78 -2.79 2.95
N GLY A 223 -20.52 -3.51 3.81
CA GLY A 223 -21.65 -4.35 3.39
C GLY A 223 -22.84 -3.53 2.88
N ALA A 224 -23.08 -2.35 3.48
CA ALA A 224 -24.16 -1.43 3.11
C ALA A 224 -23.86 -0.62 1.81
N LEU A 225 -22.61 -0.64 1.32
CA LEU A 225 -22.21 0.01 0.06
C LEU A 225 -22.43 -0.87 -1.18
N ARG A 226 -22.91 -2.11 -1.01
CA ARG A 226 -23.24 -3.06 -2.08
C ARG A 226 -24.72 -3.08 -2.39
#